data_d95bf383fd09d9f959231658e0f228dd
#
_entry.id   d95bf383fd09d9f959231658e0f228dd
#
_cell.length_a   1.000
_cell.length_b   1.000
_cell.length_c   1.000
_cell.angle_alpha   90.00
_cell.angle_beta   90.00
_cell.angle_gamma   90.00
#
_symmetry.space_group_name_H-M   'P 1'
#
loop_
_entity.id
_entity.type
_entity.pdbx_description
1 polymer ?
#
loop_
_entity_poly.entity_id
_entity_poly.type
_entity_poly.pdbx_seq_one_letter_code
_entity_poly.pdbx_strand_id
1 'polypeptide(L)'
;MLGRHRTEIIAQILEVVNDGSSGGEGVTRTKIMYKAFLSYAQLKEYLAILTHNGLLSFDVGTQTFKTTEKGLRFLKAYSQLDQLTNK
;
A
#
# COMPACT_ATOMS: atom_id res chain seq x y z
N MET A 1 15.85 7.18 15.40
CA MET A 1 14.61 6.53 15.11
C MET A 1 14.81 5.30 14.27
N LEU A 2 14.08 4.33 14.58
CA LEU A 2 14.44 3.04 14.12
C LEU A 2 13.33 2.39 13.37
N GLY A 3 13.05 2.65 12.25
CA GLY A 3 12.08 2.02 11.45
C GLY A 3 10.83 2.86 11.30
N ARG A 4 9.92 2.34 10.53
CA ARG A 4 8.68 3.03 10.21
C ARG A 4 7.55 2.47 11.05
N HIS A 5 6.57 3.31 11.38
CA HIS A 5 5.35 2.84 12.02
C HIS A 5 4.56 1.98 11.04
N ARG A 6 3.75 1.07 11.61
CA ARG A 6 2.92 0.21 10.77
C ARG A 6 1.99 1.03 9.87
N THR A 7 1.40 2.09 10.42
CA THR A 7 0.52 2.94 9.65
C THR A 7 1.25 3.59 8.48
N GLU A 8 2.47 4.01 8.72
CA GLU A 8 3.31 4.61 7.69
C GLU A 8 3.61 3.62 6.58
N ILE A 9 3.92 2.38 6.95
CA ILE A 9 4.20 1.33 5.98
C ILE A 9 2.95 1.04 5.15
N ILE A 10 1.80 0.94 5.82
CA ILE A 10 0.53 0.70 5.12
C ILE A 10 0.26 1.81 4.10
N ALA A 11 0.41 3.05 4.52
CA ALA A 11 0.18 4.18 3.64
C ALA A 11 1.13 4.13 2.44
N GLN A 12 2.39 3.79 2.69
CA GLN A 12 3.37 3.73 1.62
C GLN A 12 3.03 2.64 0.62
N ILE A 13 2.61 1.47 1.09
CA ILE A 13 2.21 0.39 0.19
C ILE A 13 1.03 0.81 -0.66
N LEU A 14 0.00 1.39 -0.04
CA LEU A 14 -1.18 1.82 -0.77
C LEU A 14 -0.84 2.88 -1.82
N GLU A 15 0.07 3.76 -1.49
CA GLU A 15 0.49 4.81 -2.40
C GLU A 15 1.27 4.25 -3.58
N VAL A 16 2.19 3.33 -3.31
CA VAL A 16 2.98 2.68 -4.36
C VAL A 16 2.05 1.96 -5.33
N VAL A 17 1.08 1.24 -4.79
CA VAL A 17 0.16 0.48 -5.62
C VAL A 17 -0.74 1.41 -6.42
N ASN A 18 -1.23 2.46 -5.80
CA ASN A 18 -2.09 3.40 -6.49
C ASN A 18 -1.36 4.13 -7.62
N ASP A 19 -0.14 4.57 -7.34
CA ASP A 19 0.65 5.27 -8.35
C ASP A 19 0.98 4.36 -9.52
N GLY A 20 1.29 3.10 -9.22
CA GLY A 20 1.64 2.15 -10.26
C GLY A 20 0.44 1.66 -11.07
N SER A 21 -0.78 1.98 -10.62
CA SER A 21 -1.99 1.55 -11.29
C SER A 21 -2.61 2.65 -12.15
N SER A 22 -1.89 3.73 -12.40
CA SER A 22 -2.45 4.87 -13.12
C SER A 22 -2.92 4.52 -14.52
N GLY A 23 -2.34 3.49 -15.12
CA GLY A 23 -2.77 3.03 -16.43
C GLY A 23 -3.87 2.00 -16.41
N GLY A 24 -4.43 1.73 -15.25
CA GLY A 24 -5.48 0.73 -15.11
C GLY A 24 -4.96 -0.66 -14.81
N GLU A 25 -3.65 -0.86 -14.86
CA GLU A 25 -3.05 -2.14 -14.55
C GLU A 25 -2.68 -2.21 -13.08
N GLY A 26 -2.67 -3.43 -12.55
CA GLY A 26 -2.25 -3.61 -11.17
C GLY A 26 -0.74 -3.63 -11.02
N VAL A 27 -0.29 -3.72 -9.78
CA VAL A 27 1.13 -3.70 -9.45
C VAL A 27 1.52 -5.06 -8.86
N THR A 28 2.67 -5.58 -9.29
CA THR A 28 3.14 -6.90 -8.83
C THR A 28 3.74 -6.82 -7.44
N ARG A 29 3.80 -7.98 -6.78
CA ARG A 29 4.44 -8.11 -5.47
C ARG A 29 5.88 -7.60 -5.48
N THR A 30 6.61 -8.00 -6.49
CA THR A 30 8.01 -7.63 -6.59
C THR A 30 8.19 -6.13 -6.65
N LYS A 31 7.35 -5.48 -7.43
CA LYS A 31 7.44 -4.03 -7.55
C LYS A 31 7.10 -3.34 -6.24
N ILE A 32 6.07 -3.86 -5.54
CA ILE A 32 5.69 -3.30 -4.25
C ILE A 32 6.85 -3.44 -3.27
N MET A 33 7.46 -4.61 -3.24
CA MET A 33 8.56 -4.88 -2.33
C MET A 33 9.70 -3.89 -2.52
N TYR A 34 10.11 -3.69 -3.75
CA TYR A 34 11.21 -2.79 -4.04
C TYR A 34 10.86 -1.33 -3.77
N LYS A 35 9.68 -0.92 -4.19
CA LYS A 35 9.31 0.48 -4.08
C LYS A 35 9.01 0.88 -2.62
N ALA A 36 8.51 -0.04 -1.82
CA ALA A 36 8.19 0.23 -0.42
C ALA A 36 9.31 -0.17 0.53
N PHE A 37 10.42 -0.68 -0.01
CA PHE A 37 11.59 -1.06 0.78
C PHE A 37 11.25 -2.06 1.87
N LEU A 38 10.59 -3.16 1.47
CA LEU A 38 10.17 -4.18 2.42
C LEU A 38 10.95 -5.47 2.18
N SER A 39 11.16 -6.23 3.26
CA SER A 39 11.62 -7.59 3.12
C SER A 39 10.47 -8.45 2.60
N TYR A 40 10.78 -9.64 2.12
CA TYR A 40 9.74 -10.53 1.63
C TYR A 40 8.75 -10.90 2.73
N ALA A 41 9.26 -11.14 3.94
CA ALA A 41 8.39 -11.49 5.06
C ALA A 41 7.44 -10.36 5.40
N GLN A 42 7.95 -9.13 5.43
CA GLN A 42 7.10 -7.97 5.68
C GLN A 42 6.06 -7.79 4.59
N LEU A 43 6.49 -7.95 3.34
CA LEU A 43 5.57 -7.81 2.22
C LEU A 43 4.41 -8.79 2.35
N LYS A 44 4.72 -10.05 2.60
CA LYS A 44 3.69 -11.09 2.74
C LYS A 44 2.69 -10.72 3.83
N GLU A 45 3.21 -10.31 4.97
CA GLU A 45 2.37 -9.98 6.11
C GLU A 45 1.46 -8.79 5.80
N TYR A 46 2.02 -7.72 5.25
CA TYR A 46 1.24 -6.52 4.99
C TYR A 46 0.24 -6.71 3.86
N LEU A 47 0.62 -7.45 2.81
CA LEU A 47 -0.33 -7.70 1.73
C LEU A 47 -1.53 -8.50 2.22
N ALA A 48 -1.28 -9.49 3.10
CA ALA A 48 -2.38 -10.27 3.66
C ALA A 48 -3.31 -9.38 4.49
N ILE A 49 -2.74 -8.53 5.34
CA ILE A 49 -3.52 -7.63 6.17
C ILE A 49 -4.35 -6.68 5.30
N LEU A 50 -3.72 -6.10 4.31
CA LEU A 50 -4.38 -5.08 3.49
C LEU A 50 -5.48 -5.66 2.62
N THR A 51 -5.26 -6.84 2.05
CA THR A 51 -6.30 -7.47 1.25
C THR A 51 -7.44 -7.96 2.13
N HIS A 52 -7.11 -8.51 3.30
CA HIS A 52 -8.14 -8.97 4.22
C HIS A 52 -9.05 -7.83 4.69
N ASN A 53 -8.48 -6.65 4.86
CA ASN A 53 -9.24 -5.49 5.31
C ASN A 53 -9.84 -4.67 4.18
N GLY A 54 -9.71 -5.14 2.96
CA GLY A 54 -10.34 -4.49 1.82
C GLY A 54 -9.66 -3.22 1.34
N LEU A 55 -8.41 -2.99 1.76
CA LEU A 55 -7.66 -1.81 1.33
C LEU A 55 -6.95 -2.04 0.01
N LEU A 56 -6.62 -3.29 -0.29
CA LEU A 56 -6.07 -3.71 -1.56
C LEU A 56 -6.95 -4.80 -2.14
N SER A 57 -7.02 -4.86 -3.46
CA SER A 57 -7.62 -5.98 -4.15
C SER A 57 -6.55 -6.71 -4.95
N PHE A 58 -6.70 -8.02 -5.08
CA PHE A 58 -5.75 -8.85 -5.77
C PHE A 58 -6.43 -9.51 -6.97
N ASP A 59 -5.81 -9.37 -8.13
CA ASP A 59 -6.31 -10.00 -9.35
C ASP A 59 -5.53 -11.29 -9.58
N VAL A 60 -6.22 -12.41 -9.44
CA VAL A 60 -5.59 -13.73 -9.58
C VAL A 60 -5.07 -13.94 -11.01
N GLY A 61 -5.81 -13.44 -11.99
CA GLY A 61 -5.44 -13.62 -13.37
C GLY A 61 -4.14 -12.96 -13.75
N THR A 62 -3.92 -11.75 -13.29
CA THR A 62 -2.69 -11.01 -13.60
C THR A 62 -1.67 -11.05 -12.48
N GLN A 63 -2.04 -11.59 -11.32
CA GLN A 63 -1.15 -11.63 -10.15
C GLN A 63 -0.72 -10.24 -9.72
N THR A 64 -1.64 -9.28 -9.74
CA THR A 64 -1.34 -7.89 -9.41
C THR A 64 -2.32 -7.36 -8.38
N PHE A 65 -1.93 -6.24 -7.76
CA PHE A 65 -2.72 -5.58 -6.72
C PHE A 65 -3.14 -4.20 -7.17
N LYS A 66 -4.28 -3.76 -6.67
CA LYS A 66 -4.77 -2.40 -6.88
C LYS A 66 -5.27 -1.86 -5.54
N THR A 67 -5.10 -0.55 -5.33
CA THR A 67 -5.64 0.10 -4.15
C THR A 67 -7.13 0.30 -4.37
N THR A 68 -7.94 -0.15 -3.40
CA THR A 68 -9.39 -0.03 -3.50
C THR A 68 -9.84 1.38 -3.13
N GLU A 69 -11.13 1.63 -3.32
CA GLU A 69 -11.69 2.91 -2.90
C GLU A 69 -11.50 3.14 -1.41
N LYS A 70 -11.67 2.08 -0.62
CA LYS A 70 -11.42 2.15 0.80
C LYS A 70 -9.97 2.51 1.08
N GLY A 71 -9.04 1.92 0.33
CA GLY A 71 -7.62 2.23 0.46
C GLY A 71 -7.33 3.68 0.12
N LEU A 72 -7.98 4.22 -0.91
CA LEU A 72 -7.80 5.61 -1.27
C LEU A 72 -8.30 6.54 -0.18
N ARG A 73 -9.42 6.18 0.46
CA ARG A 73 -9.93 6.98 1.57
C ARG A 73 -8.96 6.95 2.75
N PHE A 74 -8.34 5.81 2.99
CA PHE A 74 -7.33 5.71 4.03
C PHE A 74 -6.15 6.63 3.72
N LEU A 75 -5.67 6.62 2.49
CA LEU A 75 -4.56 7.48 2.09
C LEU A 75 -4.90 8.95 2.26
N LYS A 76 -6.10 9.32 1.91
CA LYS A 76 -6.51 10.72 2.05
C LYS A 76 -6.52 11.14 3.51
N ALA A 77 -7.08 10.29 4.37
CA ALA A 77 -7.12 10.58 5.80
C ALA A 77 -5.73 10.65 6.39
N TYR A 78 -4.87 9.72 5.98
CA TYR A 78 -3.50 9.70 6.47
C TYR A 78 -2.73 10.96 6.06
N SER A 79 -2.92 11.38 4.82
CA SER A 79 -2.26 12.57 4.31
C SER A 79 -2.67 13.81 5.09
N GLN A 80 -3.95 13.91 5.43
CA GLN A 80 -4.45 15.04 6.20
C GLN A 80 -3.88 15.06 7.61
N LEU A 81 -3.80 13.88 8.23
CA LEU A 81 -3.20 13.78 9.56
C LEU A 81 -1.72 14.14 9.52
N ASP A 82 -1.02 13.69 8.51
CA ASP A 82 0.39 13.96 8.37
C ASP A 82 0.63 15.47 8.25
N GLN A 83 -0.20 16.15 7.49
CA GLN A 83 -0.07 17.59 7.34
C GLN A 83 -0.30 18.33 8.66
N LEU A 84 -1.22 17.83 9.47
CA LEU A 84 -1.53 18.47 10.74
C LEU A 84 -0.41 18.29 11.75
N THR A 85 0.26 17.15 11.71
CA THR A 85 1.28 16.83 12.72
C THR A 85 2.67 17.19 12.29
N ASN A 86 2.86 17.52 11.04
CA ASN A 86 4.18 17.72 10.45
C ASN A 86 4.54 19.18 10.31
N LYS A 87 4.04 19.99 11.19
CA LYS A 87 4.29 21.43 11.05
C LYS A 87 5.44 21.87 11.91
#